data_f8a1d3c077f60fcaa5ba22a3eb473d3d
#
_entry.id   f8a1d3c077f60fcaa5ba22a3eb473d3d
#
_cell.length_a   1.000
_cell.length_b   1.000
_cell.length_c   1.000
_cell.angle_alpha   90.00
_cell.angle_beta   90.00
_cell.angle_gamma   90.00
#
_symmetry.space_group_name_H-M   'P 1'
#
loop_
_entity.id
_entity.type
_entity.pdbx_description
1 polymer ?
#
loop_
_entity_poly.entity_id
_entity_poly.type
_entity_poly.pdbx_seq_one_letter_code
_entity_poly.pdbx_strand_id
1 'polypeptide(L)'
;SIAAQKNISNIYTTRLDNLEKAINESHKTLRMQHDSAKFINQRISLYRLKHDVQQAEYLSLKNYKINGSEQFQEIGNKILNHKKSKDYSDQTISLNKDEIKSLLPYYQAHHIYQTQKISSGCINPDKNWLDVEEQYFNSPKQIIYIDNFLSNEAIRELREFCLVSKIWNAEYPDNKYLGSFAERGFISPIHLKIATELQQKLPSLFGPYSLTKFWAFKYDSTLGKGINVHADQAVHNLNFWITPDEYNEDKNSGGLKVYDAIAPSDWNFDQYNKNTDKIYKFLNDNNANCTKINYKFNRAVLFNSDYFHETDKINFKEGYKTRRINITYLFGYRYNRKMN
;
A
#
# COMPACT_ATOMS: atom_id res chain seq x y z
N SER A 1 11.51 -21.65 7.70
CA SER A 1 10.07 -21.46 7.44
C SER A 1 9.81 -20.04 6.91
N ILE A 2 8.66 -19.84 6.27
CA ILE A 2 8.23 -18.51 5.77
C ILE A 2 8.16 -17.50 6.92
N ALA A 3 7.68 -17.87 8.09
CA ALA A 3 7.60 -17.00 9.26
C ALA A 3 8.99 -16.51 9.71
N ALA A 4 9.98 -17.40 9.79
CA ALA A 4 11.35 -17.02 10.11
C ALA A 4 11.96 -16.11 9.04
N GLN A 5 11.71 -16.39 7.76
CA GLN A 5 12.18 -15.57 6.65
C GLN A 5 11.56 -14.17 6.67
N LYS A 6 10.26 -14.04 7.00
CA LYS A 6 9.62 -12.75 7.19
C LYS A 6 10.27 -11.92 8.29
N ASN A 7 10.61 -12.54 9.42
CA ASN A 7 11.29 -11.84 10.51
C ASN A 7 12.67 -11.34 10.09
N ILE A 8 13.46 -12.14 9.37
CA ILE A 8 14.76 -11.73 8.82
C ILE A 8 14.57 -10.57 7.83
N SER A 9 13.66 -10.70 6.89
CA SER A 9 13.36 -9.66 5.91
C SER A 9 12.94 -8.35 6.58
N ASN A 10 12.08 -8.43 7.60
CA ASN A 10 11.62 -7.25 8.34
C ASN A 10 12.77 -6.53 9.06
N ILE A 11 13.74 -7.26 9.65
CA ILE A 11 14.93 -6.67 10.28
C ILE A 11 15.72 -5.84 9.27
N TYR A 12 15.97 -6.38 8.08
CA TYR A 12 16.73 -5.65 7.04
C TYR A 12 15.96 -4.48 6.44
N THR A 13 14.66 -4.64 6.19
CA THR A 13 13.84 -3.55 5.62
C THR A 13 13.64 -2.39 6.60
N THR A 14 13.71 -2.65 7.90
CA THR A 14 13.56 -1.58 8.91
C THR A 14 14.85 -0.85 9.22
N ARG A 15 16.01 -1.46 9.00
CA ARG A 15 17.32 -0.85 9.32
C ARG A 15 17.96 -0.09 8.17
N LEU A 16 17.70 -0.53 6.92
CA LEU A 16 18.22 0.07 5.68
C LEU A 16 19.75 0.24 5.59
N ASP A 17 20.50 -0.34 6.50
CA ASP A 17 21.98 -0.30 6.53
C ASP A 17 22.62 -1.17 5.44
N ASN A 18 21.85 -2.11 4.86
CA ASN A 18 22.26 -2.88 3.70
C ASN A 18 21.08 -3.04 2.72
N LEU A 19 20.93 -2.08 1.82
CA LEU A 19 19.78 -1.97 0.89
C LEU A 19 19.65 -3.18 -0.03
N GLU A 20 20.75 -3.66 -0.56
CA GLU A 20 20.75 -4.85 -1.46
C GLU A 20 20.27 -6.09 -0.70
N LYS A 21 20.77 -6.28 0.51
CA LYS A 21 20.38 -7.40 1.37
C LYS A 21 18.92 -7.31 1.76
N ALA A 22 18.41 -6.11 2.07
CA ALA A 22 17.00 -5.88 2.37
C ALA A 22 16.10 -6.31 1.19
N ILE A 23 16.45 -5.90 -0.02
CA ILE A 23 15.74 -6.28 -1.26
C ILE A 23 15.78 -7.80 -1.45
N ASN A 24 16.96 -8.40 -1.35
CA ASN A 24 17.14 -9.83 -1.57
C ASN A 24 16.35 -10.69 -0.57
N GLU A 25 16.37 -10.33 0.73
CA GLU A 25 15.63 -11.07 1.76
C GLU A 25 14.11 -10.91 1.60
N SER A 26 13.64 -9.73 1.23
CA SER A 26 12.22 -9.50 0.92
C SER A 26 11.77 -10.33 -0.29
N HIS A 27 12.52 -10.30 -1.37
CA HIS A 27 12.22 -11.09 -2.57
C HIS A 27 12.29 -12.60 -2.31
N LYS A 28 13.21 -13.04 -1.44
CA LYS A 28 13.28 -14.44 -1.00
C LYS A 28 12.03 -14.83 -0.20
N THR A 29 11.56 -13.98 0.69
CA THR A 29 10.30 -14.21 1.42
C THR A 29 9.12 -14.35 0.46
N LEU A 30 9.03 -13.47 -0.53
CA LEU A 30 7.97 -13.54 -1.55
C LEU A 30 8.06 -14.83 -2.37
N ARG A 31 9.25 -15.26 -2.80
CA ARG A 31 9.43 -16.54 -3.51
C ARG A 31 8.94 -17.71 -2.67
N MET A 32 9.36 -17.79 -1.40
CA MET A 32 8.90 -18.85 -0.50
C MET A 32 7.38 -18.88 -0.34
N GLN A 33 6.72 -17.72 -0.38
CA GLN A 33 5.24 -17.64 -0.39
C GLN A 33 4.65 -18.19 -1.68
N HIS A 34 5.22 -17.82 -2.83
CA HIS A 34 4.77 -18.32 -4.14
C HIS A 34 5.01 -19.82 -4.27
N ASP A 35 6.21 -20.31 -3.94
CA ASP A 35 6.54 -21.74 -4.03
C ASP A 35 5.65 -22.60 -3.11
N SER A 36 5.26 -22.05 -1.96
CA SER A 36 4.35 -22.72 -1.02
C SER A 36 2.88 -22.39 -1.26
N ALA A 37 2.56 -21.67 -2.35
CA ALA A 37 1.17 -21.30 -2.64
C ALA A 37 0.30 -22.56 -2.78
N LYS A 38 -0.78 -22.56 -2.05
CA LYS A 38 -1.83 -23.57 -2.06
C LYS A 38 -3.12 -22.93 -1.60
N PHE A 39 -4.23 -23.44 -2.09
CA PHE A 39 -5.53 -22.96 -1.65
C PHE A 39 -5.88 -23.58 -0.30
N ILE A 40 -6.02 -22.74 0.73
CA ILE A 40 -6.45 -23.17 2.06
C ILE A 40 -7.87 -23.72 1.96
N ASN A 41 -8.07 -24.99 2.37
CA ASN A 41 -9.34 -25.67 2.26
C ASN A 41 -9.94 -25.65 0.83
N GLN A 42 -9.09 -25.59 -0.19
CA GLN A 42 -9.50 -25.52 -1.59
C GLN A 42 -10.41 -24.31 -1.89
N ARG A 43 -10.16 -23.18 -1.27
CA ARG A 43 -10.99 -21.98 -1.39
C ARG A 43 -10.19 -20.77 -1.86
N ILE A 44 -10.88 -19.85 -2.56
CA ILE A 44 -10.34 -18.57 -3.01
C ILE A 44 -11.39 -17.46 -2.87
N SER A 45 -10.98 -16.26 -2.48
CA SER A 45 -11.84 -15.08 -2.50
C SER A 45 -12.01 -14.54 -3.91
N LEU A 46 -13.25 -14.23 -4.31
CA LEU A 46 -13.53 -13.75 -5.67
C LEU A 46 -12.89 -12.40 -5.97
N TYR A 47 -12.83 -11.48 -5.01
CA TYR A 47 -12.16 -10.19 -5.22
C TYR A 47 -10.66 -10.35 -5.48
N ARG A 48 -10.02 -11.33 -4.85
CA ARG A 48 -8.63 -11.71 -5.11
C ARG A 48 -8.48 -12.31 -6.50
N LEU A 49 -9.31 -13.27 -6.85
CA LEU A 49 -9.29 -13.90 -8.17
C LEU A 49 -9.52 -12.87 -9.28
N LYS A 50 -10.49 -11.95 -9.11
CA LYS A 50 -10.74 -10.85 -10.06
C LYS A 50 -9.49 -10.00 -10.28
N HIS A 51 -8.81 -9.61 -9.19
CA HIS A 51 -7.56 -8.86 -9.30
C HIS A 51 -6.49 -9.63 -10.06
N ASP A 52 -6.27 -10.89 -9.70
CA ASP A 52 -5.16 -11.68 -10.24
C ASP A 52 -5.37 -12.06 -11.70
N VAL A 53 -6.62 -12.31 -12.12
CA VAL A 53 -6.97 -12.50 -13.54
C VAL A 53 -6.70 -11.22 -14.33
N GLN A 54 -7.15 -10.07 -13.85
CA GLN A 54 -6.87 -8.78 -14.50
C GLN A 54 -5.36 -8.46 -14.54
N GLN A 55 -4.60 -8.85 -13.51
CA GLN A 55 -3.13 -8.73 -13.54
C GLN A 55 -2.52 -9.63 -14.59
N ALA A 56 -2.95 -10.89 -14.68
CA ALA A 56 -2.46 -11.83 -15.68
C ALA A 56 -2.72 -11.33 -17.11
N GLU A 57 -3.91 -10.81 -17.37
CA GLU A 57 -4.28 -10.18 -18.65
C GLU A 57 -3.38 -8.96 -18.95
N TYR A 58 -3.17 -8.07 -17.97
CA TYR A 58 -2.30 -6.91 -18.10
C TYR A 58 -0.86 -7.31 -18.43
N LEU A 59 -0.32 -8.32 -17.74
CA LEU A 59 1.03 -8.82 -17.96
C LEU A 59 1.18 -9.44 -19.35
N SER A 60 0.18 -10.20 -19.80
CA SER A 60 0.15 -10.78 -21.17
C SER A 60 0.11 -9.68 -22.23
N LEU A 61 -0.71 -8.63 -22.06
CA LEU A 61 -0.74 -7.47 -22.97
C LEU A 61 0.59 -6.70 -23.02
N LYS A 62 1.38 -6.75 -21.98
CA LYS A 62 2.73 -6.19 -21.89
C LYS A 62 3.82 -7.17 -22.35
N ASN A 63 3.46 -8.31 -22.91
CA ASN A 63 4.36 -9.37 -23.35
C ASN A 63 5.22 -10.02 -22.26
N TYR A 64 4.80 -9.92 -20.98
CA TYR A 64 5.43 -10.69 -19.91
C TYR A 64 4.97 -12.15 -19.94
N LYS A 65 5.93 -13.06 -20.03
CA LYS A 65 5.65 -14.51 -20.02
C LYS A 65 5.67 -15.02 -18.58
N ILE A 66 4.49 -15.24 -18.01
CA ILE A 66 4.32 -15.79 -16.66
C ILE A 66 3.84 -17.24 -16.79
N ASN A 67 4.51 -18.14 -16.08
CA ASN A 67 4.14 -19.57 -16.10
C ASN A 67 2.67 -19.77 -15.69
N GLY A 68 1.93 -20.53 -16.47
CA GLY A 68 0.52 -20.85 -16.24
C GLY A 68 -0.46 -19.71 -16.53
N SER A 69 0.01 -18.55 -17.08
CA SER A 69 -0.83 -17.34 -17.25
C SER A 69 -2.04 -17.56 -18.15
N GLU A 70 -1.89 -18.22 -19.28
CA GLU A 70 -2.98 -18.45 -20.25
C GLU A 70 -4.10 -19.31 -19.63
N GLN A 71 -3.74 -20.45 -19.07
CA GLN A 71 -4.69 -21.34 -18.41
C GLN A 71 -5.32 -20.70 -17.19
N PHE A 72 -4.56 -19.89 -16.44
CA PHE A 72 -5.06 -19.14 -15.30
C PHE A 72 -6.14 -18.12 -15.70
N GLN A 73 -5.91 -17.37 -16.80
CA GLN A 73 -6.88 -16.41 -17.33
C GLN A 73 -8.16 -17.11 -17.79
N GLU A 74 -8.03 -18.20 -18.55
CA GLU A 74 -9.17 -18.98 -19.06
C GLU A 74 -10.05 -19.48 -17.89
N ILE A 75 -9.48 -20.23 -16.96
CA ILE A 75 -10.21 -20.84 -15.85
C ILE A 75 -10.70 -19.78 -14.87
N GLY A 76 -9.88 -18.78 -14.55
CA GLY A 76 -10.26 -17.67 -13.70
C GLY A 76 -11.44 -16.88 -14.23
N ASN A 77 -11.44 -16.54 -15.52
CA ASN A 77 -12.56 -15.87 -16.18
C ASN A 77 -13.82 -16.75 -16.22
N LYS A 78 -13.68 -18.05 -16.46
CA LYS A 78 -14.81 -19.00 -16.41
C LYS A 78 -15.45 -19.01 -15.02
N ILE A 79 -14.65 -19.06 -13.95
CA ILE A 79 -15.15 -19.02 -12.57
C ILE A 79 -15.85 -17.68 -12.30
N LEU A 80 -15.23 -16.56 -12.65
CA LEU A 80 -15.79 -15.23 -12.44
C LEU A 80 -17.09 -15.01 -13.21
N ASN A 81 -17.19 -15.48 -14.45
CA ASN A 81 -18.38 -15.38 -15.28
C ASN A 81 -19.56 -16.22 -14.77
N HIS A 82 -19.30 -17.42 -14.24
CA HIS A 82 -20.33 -18.28 -13.62
C HIS A 82 -20.95 -17.64 -12.38
N LYS A 83 -20.22 -16.75 -11.71
CA LYS A 83 -20.62 -16.11 -10.45
C LYS A 83 -21.12 -14.67 -10.62
N LYS A 84 -21.12 -14.13 -11.86
CA LYS A 84 -21.56 -12.75 -12.19
C LYS A 84 -22.97 -12.36 -11.76
N SER A 85 -23.79 -13.29 -11.32
CA SER A 85 -25.16 -13.01 -10.91
C SER A 85 -25.31 -12.52 -9.47
N LYS A 86 -24.25 -12.43 -8.67
CA LYS A 86 -24.31 -11.95 -7.29
C LYS A 86 -23.01 -11.24 -6.91
N ASP A 87 -23.14 -10.11 -6.25
CA ASP A 87 -22.13 -9.26 -5.67
C ASP A 87 -20.84 -10.03 -5.29
N TYR A 88 -19.72 -9.68 -5.93
CA TYR A 88 -18.39 -10.27 -5.65
C TYR A 88 -17.92 -10.02 -4.21
N SER A 89 -18.70 -9.24 -3.47
CA SER A 89 -18.28 -8.61 -2.22
C SER A 89 -17.97 -9.59 -1.10
N ASP A 90 -18.68 -10.73 -0.97
CA ASP A 90 -18.55 -11.59 0.21
C ASP A 90 -18.25 -13.06 -0.12
N GLN A 91 -17.90 -13.38 -1.37
CA GLN A 91 -17.80 -14.77 -1.77
C GLN A 91 -16.37 -15.30 -1.77
N THR A 92 -16.11 -16.18 -0.83
CA THR A 92 -15.05 -17.19 -0.93
C THR A 92 -15.68 -18.45 -1.52
N ILE A 93 -15.16 -18.90 -2.65
CA ILE A 93 -15.66 -20.08 -3.36
C ILE A 93 -14.77 -21.29 -3.14
N SER A 94 -15.37 -22.49 -3.19
CA SER A 94 -14.63 -23.74 -3.24
C SER A 94 -14.19 -24.05 -4.68
N LEU A 95 -12.96 -24.51 -4.84
CA LEU A 95 -12.38 -24.94 -6.09
C LEU A 95 -12.35 -26.48 -6.15
N ASN A 96 -12.61 -27.03 -7.31
CA ASN A 96 -12.39 -28.46 -7.56
C ASN A 96 -10.90 -28.74 -7.88
N LYS A 97 -10.53 -30.01 -7.99
CA LYS A 97 -9.13 -30.43 -8.22
C LYS A 97 -8.54 -29.91 -9.54
N ASP A 98 -9.35 -29.87 -10.60
CA ASP A 98 -8.92 -29.42 -11.93
C ASP A 98 -8.73 -27.90 -11.96
N GLU A 99 -9.62 -27.14 -11.31
CA GLU A 99 -9.45 -25.70 -11.12
C GLU A 99 -8.18 -25.37 -10.34
N ILE A 100 -7.93 -26.07 -9.22
CA ILE A 100 -6.71 -25.91 -8.43
C ILE A 100 -5.47 -26.19 -9.30
N LYS A 101 -5.45 -27.32 -10.03
CA LYS A 101 -4.35 -27.69 -10.90
C LYS A 101 -4.06 -26.63 -11.97
N SER A 102 -5.10 -26.00 -12.48
CA SER A 102 -5.00 -24.95 -13.50
C SER A 102 -4.56 -23.60 -12.96
N LEU A 103 -5.00 -23.22 -11.77
CA LEU A 103 -4.69 -21.90 -11.18
C LEU A 103 -3.33 -21.88 -10.48
N LEU A 104 -2.90 -22.99 -9.89
CA LEU A 104 -1.72 -23.07 -9.03
C LEU A 104 -0.40 -22.67 -9.72
N PRO A 105 -0.10 -23.05 -10.98
CA PRO A 105 1.15 -22.67 -11.64
C PRO A 105 1.34 -21.14 -11.73
N TYR A 106 0.27 -20.38 -11.97
CA TYR A 106 0.33 -18.92 -11.97
C TYR A 106 0.62 -18.38 -10.56
N TYR A 107 -0.03 -18.87 -9.52
CA TYR A 107 0.22 -18.42 -8.15
C TYR A 107 1.64 -18.72 -7.68
N GLN A 108 2.21 -19.83 -8.11
CA GLN A 108 3.60 -20.22 -7.81
C GLN A 108 4.63 -19.47 -8.64
N ALA A 109 4.24 -18.93 -9.80
CA ALA A 109 5.17 -18.15 -10.63
C ALA A 109 5.60 -16.85 -9.92
N HIS A 110 6.91 -16.63 -9.88
CA HIS A 110 7.51 -15.43 -9.31
C HIS A 110 7.82 -14.41 -10.40
N HIS A 111 7.38 -13.16 -10.22
CA HIS A 111 7.70 -12.06 -11.13
C HIS A 111 7.76 -10.74 -10.38
N ILE A 112 8.90 -10.07 -10.45
CA ILE A 112 9.12 -8.72 -9.92
C ILE A 112 9.72 -7.84 -11.00
N TYR A 113 9.09 -6.71 -11.26
CA TYR A 113 9.59 -5.70 -12.17
C TYR A 113 10.89 -5.08 -11.62
N GLN A 114 11.91 -5.04 -12.46
CA GLN A 114 13.17 -4.38 -12.13
C GLN A 114 13.08 -2.91 -12.50
N THR A 115 13.00 -2.07 -11.48
CA THR A 115 12.90 -0.61 -11.68
C THR A 115 14.19 -0.05 -12.30
N GLN A 116 14.03 0.92 -13.19
CA GLN A 116 15.15 1.63 -13.79
C GLN A 116 15.85 2.49 -12.73
N LYS A 117 17.15 2.73 -12.92
CA LYS A 117 17.93 3.62 -12.07
C LYS A 117 17.49 5.06 -12.32
N ILE A 118 17.05 5.76 -11.27
CA ILE A 118 16.69 7.17 -11.32
C ILE A 118 17.95 8.01 -11.07
N SER A 119 18.36 8.81 -12.05
CA SER A 119 19.54 9.68 -11.94
C SER A 119 19.22 11.03 -11.30
N SER A 120 18.07 11.61 -11.62
CA SER A 120 17.66 12.97 -11.25
C SER A 120 17.15 13.14 -9.82
N GLY A 121 17.03 12.06 -9.05
CA GLY A 121 16.35 12.04 -7.75
C GLY A 121 14.94 11.46 -7.82
N CYS A 122 14.52 10.83 -6.73
CA CYS A 122 13.19 10.20 -6.63
C CYS A 122 12.13 11.18 -6.12
N ILE A 123 12.42 12.00 -5.10
CA ILE A 123 11.54 13.11 -4.74
C ILE A 123 11.79 14.28 -5.71
N ASN A 124 10.77 15.10 -5.91
CA ASN A 124 10.81 16.16 -6.93
C ASN A 124 12.00 17.11 -6.72
N PRO A 125 12.96 17.17 -7.66
CA PRO A 125 14.15 18.00 -7.51
C PRO A 125 13.87 19.50 -7.60
N ASP A 126 12.77 19.90 -8.25
CA ASP A 126 12.40 21.31 -8.48
C ASP A 126 11.66 21.93 -7.29
N LYS A 127 11.39 21.14 -6.25
CA LYS A 127 10.69 21.60 -5.06
C LYS A 127 11.65 22.14 -4.01
N ASN A 128 11.30 23.30 -3.41
CA ASN A 128 11.99 23.77 -2.21
C ASN A 128 11.55 22.94 -0.99
N TRP A 129 12.36 21.98 -0.60
CA TRP A 129 12.06 21.06 0.49
C TRP A 129 12.19 21.69 1.87
N LEU A 130 12.97 22.76 2.01
CA LEU A 130 13.03 23.52 3.27
C LEU A 130 11.71 24.24 3.55
N ASP A 131 11.07 24.81 2.52
CA ASP A 131 9.73 25.41 2.69
C ASP A 131 8.69 24.37 3.11
N VAL A 132 8.81 23.13 2.61
CA VAL A 132 7.92 22.02 3.02
C VAL A 132 8.12 21.68 4.50
N GLU A 133 9.37 21.67 4.98
CA GLU A 133 9.71 21.42 6.38
C GLU A 133 9.15 22.54 7.27
N GLU A 134 9.33 23.80 6.89
CA GLU A 134 8.77 24.96 7.59
C GLU A 134 7.24 24.94 7.61
N GLN A 135 6.58 24.62 6.50
CA GLN A 135 5.14 24.48 6.43
C GLN A 135 4.62 23.43 7.42
N TYR A 136 5.32 22.31 7.57
CA TYR A 136 4.92 21.27 8.52
C TYR A 136 5.00 21.78 9.97
N PHE A 137 6.12 22.38 10.36
CA PHE A 137 6.30 22.89 11.73
C PHE A 137 5.42 24.09 12.04
N ASN A 138 5.14 24.94 11.05
CA ASN A 138 4.24 26.09 11.20
C ASN A 138 2.75 25.72 11.09
N SER A 139 2.42 24.52 10.62
CA SER A 139 1.05 24.04 10.58
C SER A 139 0.55 23.75 12.01
N PRO A 140 -0.51 24.42 12.49
CA PRO A 140 -1.02 24.21 13.85
C PRO A 140 -1.41 22.77 14.15
N LYS A 141 -1.74 22.02 13.12
CA LYS A 141 -2.16 20.61 13.23
C LYS A 141 -1.08 19.62 12.74
N GLN A 142 0.08 20.10 12.28
CA GLN A 142 1.09 19.24 11.67
C GLN A 142 0.51 18.27 10.61
N ILE A 143 -0.40 18.79 9.80
CA ILE A 143 -1.00 18.09 8.67
C ILE A 143 -0.77 18.95 7.44
N ILE A 144 0.00 18.45 6.48
CA ILE A 144 0.26 19.11 5.20
C ILE A 144 0.09 18.15 4.03
N TYR A 145 -0.12 18.70 2.84
CA TYR A 145 -0.01 17.93 1.60
C TYR A 145 1.04 18.52 0.67
N ILE A 146 1.66 17.68 -0.11
CA ILE A 146 2.78 18.00 -1.00
C ILE A 146 2.39 17.55 -2.40
N ASP A 147 1.99 18.48 -3.28
CA ASP A 147 1.72 18.18 -4.68
C ASP A 147 3.02 18.00 -5.47
N ASN A 148 2.98 17.17 -6.52
CA ASN A 148 4.17 16.82 -7.31
C ASN A 148 5.30 16.32 -6.39
N PHE A 149 4.98 15.35 -5.56
CA PHE A 149 5.88 14.81 -4.53
C PHE A 149 7.10 14.11 -5.13
N LEU A 150 6.88 13.18 -6.05
CA LEU A 150 7.94 12.44 -6.74
C LEU A 150 8.31 13.10 -8.07
N SER A 151 9.53 12.86 -8.53
CA SER A 151 9.90 13.17 -9.91
C SER A 151 9.07 12.37 -10.91
N ASN A 152 8.90 12.90 -12.12
CA ASN A 152 8.12 12.22 -13.17
C ASN A 152 8.68 10.83 -13.53
N GLU A 153 9.98 10.67 -13.43
CA GLU A 153 10.64 9.40 -13.66
C GLU A 153 10.35 8.41 -12.53
N ALA A 154 10.50 8.84 -11.29
CA ALA A 154 10.27 7.99 -10.12
C ALA A 154 8.82 7.51 -10.00
N ILE A 155 7.85 8.40 -10.21
CA ILE A 155 6.44 7.99 -10.11
C ILE A 155 6.03 7.03 -11.22
N ARG A 156 6.56 7.18 -12.45
CA ARG A 156 6.33 6.25 -13.55
C ARG A 156 6.88 4.86 -13.23
N GLU A 157 8.14 4.79 -12.80
CA GLU A 157 8.79 3.52 -12.45
C GLU A 157 8.14 2.83 -11.25
N LEU A 158 7.77 3.61 -10.23
CA LEU A 158 7.09 3.08 -9.04
C LEU A 158 5.69 2.54 -9.39
N ARG A 159 4.99 3.25 -10.28
CA ARG A 159 3.68 2.78 -10.77
C ARG A 159 3.81 1.51 -11.59
N GLU A 160 4.78 1.43 -12.50
CA GLU A 160 5.04 0.22 -13.28
C GLU A 160 5.44 -0.96 -12.37
N PHE A 161 6.26 -0.72 -11.34
CA PHE A 161 6.56 -1.71 -10.32
C PHE A 161 5.29 -2.25 -9.65
N CYS A 162 4.36 -1.39 -9.27
CA CYS A 162 3.09 -1.77 -8.65
C CYS A 162 2.12 -2.51 -9.60
N LEU A 163 2.20 -2.25 -10.90
CA LEU A 163 1.32 -2.89 -11.88
C LEU A 163 1.89 -4.22 -12.37
N VAL A 164 3.20 -4.31 -12.54
CA VAL A 164 3.85 -5.47 -13.18
C VAL A 164 4.23 -6.55 -12.16
N SER A 165 4.64 -6.15 -10.94
CA SER A 165 5.12 -7.12 -9.96
C SER A 165 3.99 -7.94 -9.32
N LYS A 166 4.19 -9.24 -9.16
CA LYS A 166 3.28 -10.15 -8.46
C LYS A 166 3.51 -10.11 -6.94
N ILE A 167 3.14 -8.99 -6.33
CA ILE A 167 3.42 -8.66 -4.93
C ILE A 167 2.16 -8.46 -4.07
N TRP A 168 0.97 -8.41 -4.67
CA TRP A 168 -0.30 -8.15 -4.00
C TRP A 168 -0.83 -9.41 -3.31
N ASN A 169 -0.24 -9.80 -2.17
CA ASN A 169 -0.47 -11.08 -1.53
C ASN A 169 -1.11 -11.02 -0.12
N ALA A 170 -1.42 -9.83 0.38
CA ALA A 170 -2.16 -9.65 1.62
C ALA A 170 -3.62 -9.31 1.30
N GLU A 171 -4.54 -10.10 1.83
CA GLU A 171 -5.98 -9.95 1.63
C GLU A 171 -6.61 -9.29 2.86
N TYR A 172 -7.51 -8.34 2.60
CA TYR A 172 -8.32 -7.65 3.61
C TYR A 172 -9.81 -7.86 3.28
N PRO A 173 -10.39 -9.00 3.70
CA PRO A 173 -11.71 -9.43 3.26
C PRO A 173 -12.83 -8.48 3.68
N ASP A 174 -12.76 -7.86 4.86
CA ASP A 174 -13.80 -6.97 5.37
C ASP A 174 -13.98 -5.72 4.50
N ASN A 175 -12.87 -5.18 3.97
CA ASN A 175 -12.82 -3.96 3.18
C ASN A 175 -12.43 -4.19 1.71
N LYS A 176 -12.17 -5.45 1.33
CA LYS A 176 -11.92 -5.94 -0.04
C LYS A 176 -10.85 -5.21 -0.83
N TYR A 177 -9.72 -4.92 -0.18
CA TYR A 177 -8.53 -4.43 -0.83
C TYR A 177 -7.35 -5.40 -0.67
N LEU A 178 -6.34 -5.21 -1.48
CA LEU A 178 -5.11 -6.00 -1.44
C LEU A 178 -3.95 -5.15 -0.92
N GLY A 179 -3.09 -5.78 -0.12
CA GLY A 179 -1.89 -5.17 0.42
C GLY A 179 -0.62 -5.81 -0.12
N SER A 180 0.44 -5.02 -0.14
CA SER A 180 1.80 -5.45 -0.41
C SER A 180 2.75 -4.77 0.57
N PHE A 181 3.62 -5.54 1.20
CA PHE A 181 4.47 -5.10 2.30
C PHE A 181 5.95 -5.22 1.97
N ALA A 182 6.76 -4.31 2.55
CA ALA A 182 8.19 -4.25 2.32
C ALA A 182 8.92 -5.60 2.55
N GLU A 183 8.55 -6.31 3.61
CA GLU A 183 9.16 -7.60 3.95
C GLU A 183 8.69 -8.77 3.05
N ARG A 184 7.79 -8.52 2.11
CA ARG A 184 7.17 -9.53 1.22
C ARG A 184 7.10 -9.10 -0.24
N GLY A 185 8.14 -8.43 -0.72
CA GLY A 185 8.32 -8.07 -2.13
C GLY A 185 7.96 -6.64 -2.50
N PHE A 186 7.31 -5.84 -1.62
CA PHE A 186 7.07 -4.43 -1.88
C PHE A 186 8.31 -3.59 -1.56
N ILE A 187 9.40 -3.87 -2.24
CA ILE A 187 10.66 -3.16 -2.09
C ILE A 187 11.44 -3.13 -3.41
N SER A 188 12.00 -1.98 -3.71
CA SER A 188 12.91 -1.76 -4.84
C SER A 188 13.90 -0.65 -4.50
N PRO A 189 14.95 -0.43 -5.29
CA PRO A 189 15.88 0.69 -5.07
C PRO A 189 15.18 2.06 -4.98
N ILE A 190 14.06 2.25 -5.71
CA ILE A 190 13.31 3.52 -5.68
C ILE A 190 12.70 3.78 -4.30
N HIS A 191 12.06 2.78 -3.68
CA HIS A 191 11.47 2.95 -2.34
C HIS A 191 12.50 3.42 -1.32
N LEU A 192 13.68 2.80 -1.34
CA LEU A 192 14.74 3.11 -0.40
C LEU A 192 15.39 4.46 -0.69
N LYS A 193 15.53 4.81 -1.98
CA LYS A 193 16.04 6.12 -2.39
C LYS A 193 15.08 7.26 -2.00
N ILE A 194 13.77 7.08 -2.14
CA ILE A 194 12.77 8.05 -1.65
C ILE A 194 12.98 8.30 -0.15
N ALA A 195 13.11 7.26 0.65
CA ALA A 195 13.30 7.41 2.10
C ALA A 195 14.61 8.14 2.44
N THR A 196 15.71 7.78 1.78
CA THR A 196 17.02 8.43 1.98
C THR A 196 16.97 9.91 1.57
N GLU A 197 16.36 10.23 0.44
CA GLU A 197 16.23 11.62 -0.04
C GLU A 197 15.35 12.46 0.89
N LEU A 198 14.28 11.89 1.45
CA LEU A 198 13.46 12.55 2.47
C LEU A 198 14.28 12.90 3.72
N GLN A 199 15.10 11.96 4.22
CA GLN A 199 15.97 12.22 5.38
C GLN A 199 17.03 13.30 5.09
N GLN A 200 17.55 13.35 3.87
CA GLN A 200 18.55 14.33 3.46
C GLN A 200 17.98 15.73 3.22
N LYS A 201 16.79 15.81 2.62
CA LYS A 201 16.18 17.08 2.20
C LYS A 201 15.24 17.71 3.23
N LEU A 202 14.79 16.93 4.21
CA LEU A 202 13.95 17.32 5.34
C LEU A 202 14.62 16.86 6.64
N PRO A 203 15.83 17.36 6.93
CA PRO A 203 16.69 16.81 7.99
C PRO A 203 16.13 17.00 9.39
N SER A 204 15.38 18.07 9.66
CA SER A 204 14.76 18.30 10.97
C SER A 204 13.55 17.40 11.20
N LEU A 205 12.87 17.00 10.11
CA LEU A 205 11.65 16.22 10.15
C LEU A 205 11.93 14.71 10.12
N PHE A 206 12.69 14.24 9.13
CA PHE A 206 12.96 12.82 8.93
C PHE A 206 14.36 12.36 9.34
N GLY A 207 15.33 13.28 9.43
CA GLY A 207 16.72 12.93 9.78
C GLY A 207 16.88 12.16 11.08
N PRO A 208 16.15 12.49 12.18
CA PRO A 208 16.22 11.77 13.44
C PRO A 208 15.55 10.37 13.42
N TYR A 209 14.77 10.06 12.37
CA TYR A 209 13.90 8.89 12.35
C TYR A 209 14.21 7.95 11.20
N SER A 210 14.45 6.68 11.51
CA SER A 210 14.55 5.64 10.49
C SER A 210 13.19 5.35 9.85
N LEU A 211 13.18 4.99 8.57
CA LEU A 211 12.02 4.35 7.95
C LEU A 211 11.79 3.00 8.62
N THR A 212 10.66 2.84 9.31
CA THR A 212 10.39 1.63 10.09
C THR A 212 9.50 0.63 9.38
N LYS A 213 8.54 1.15 8.59
CA LYS A 213 7.62 0.32 7.80
C LYS A 213 7.21 1.07 6.55
N PHE A 214 6.94 0.31 5.48
CA PHE A 214 6.26 0.83 4.30
C PHE A 214 5.51 -0.28 3.58
N TRP A 215 4.41 0.10 2.94
CA TRP A 215 3.52 -0.80 2.23
C TRP A 215 2.70 -0.04 1.20
N ALA A 216 2.00 -0.80 0.34
CA ALA A 216 0.98 -0.26 -0.53
C ALA A 216 -0.34 -1.01 -0.36
N PHE A 217 -1.43 -0.28 -0.58
CA PHE A 217 -2.77 -0.84 -0.70
C PHE A 217 -3.39 -0.50 -2.05
N LYS A 218 -4.05 -1.49 -2.64
CA LYS A 218 -4.67 -1.41 -3.96
C LYS A 218 -6.16 -1.70 -3.85
N TYR A 219 -6.97 -0.72 -4.20
CA TYR A 219 -8.41 -0.72 -3.98
C TYR A 219 -9.18 -0.89 -5.28
N ASP A 220 -10.20 -1.74 -5.25
CA ASP A 220 -11.24 -1.79 -6.26
C ASP A 220 -12.47 -1.07 -5.72
N SER A 221 -12.79 0.10 -6.27
CA SER A 221 -13.89 0.94 -5.79
C SER A 221 -15.27 0.31 -5.93
N THR A 222 -15.39 -0.71 -6.79
CA THR A 222 -16.64 -1.46 -6.96
C THR A 222 -16.89 -2.45 -5.82
N LEU A 223 -15.87 -2.72 -4.97
CA LEU A 223 -15.91 -3.80 -4.00
C LEU A 223 -15.77 -3.36 -2.54
N GLY A 224 -15.12 -2.24 -2.25
CA GLY A 224 -14.75 -1.91 -0.88
C GLY A 224 -14.73 -0.43 -0.52
N LYS A 225 -14.66 -0.17 0.80
CA LYS A 225 -14.72 1.19 1.37
C LYS A 225 -13.36 1.81 1.69
N GLY A 226 -12.26 1.06 1.58
CA GLY A 226 -10.94 1.49 2.03
C GLY A 226 -10.68 1.17 3.51
N ILE A 227 -9.65 1.80 4.10
CA ILE A 227 -9.24 1.53 5.48
C ILE A 227 -10.12 2.32 6.44
N ASN A 228 -10.58 1.66 7.50
CA ASN A 228 -11.31 2.26 8.60
C ASN A 228 -10.42 3.19 9.42
N VAL A 229 -11.04 4.01 10.27
CA VAL A 229 -10.35 4.93 11.16
C VAL A 229 -9.37 4.20 12.09
N HIS A 230 -8.13 4.69 12.14
CA HIS A 230 -7.03 4.14 12.96
C HIS A 230 -5.92 5.18 13.14
N ALA A 231 -4.98 4.90 14.03
CA ALA A 231 -3.68 5.57 14.10
C ALA A 231 -2.55 4.55 13.91
N ASP A 232 -1.38 5.00 13.45
CA ASP A 232 -0.23 4.15 13.17
C ASP A 232 0.88 4.24 14.24
N GLN A 233 1.67 3.18 14.37
CA GLN A 233 2.73 3.08 15.37
C GLN A 233 4.04 3.72 14.86
N ALA A 234 4.03 5.03 14.63
CA ALA A 234 5.19 5.78 14.15
C ALA A 234 5.24 7.20 14.72
N VAL A 235 6.26 7.97 14.34
CA VAL A 235 6.32 9.41 14.61
C VAL A 235 5.66 10.18 13.47
N HIS A 236 6.11 9.93 12.24
CA HIS A 236 5.58 10.57 11.04
C HIS A 236 4.96 9.55 10.09
N ASN A 237 3.81 9.91 9.56
CA ASN A 237 3.08 9.16 8.55
C ASN A 237 3.11 9.94 7.24
N LEU A 238 3.59 9.31 6.18
CA LEU A 238 3.61 9.84 4.83
C LEU A 238 2.82 8.91 3.92
N ASN A 239 1.65 9.37 3.46
CA ASN A 239 0.82 8.67 2.48
C ASN A 239 0.91 9.36 1.13
N PHE A 240 1.07 8.62 0.03
CA PHE A 240 1.04 9.23 -1.29
C PHE A 240 0.36 8.32 -2.33
N TRP A 241 -0.11 8.95 -3.41
CA TRP A 241 -0.95 8.30 -4.41
C TRP A 241 -0.31 8.30 -5.79
N ILE A 242 -0.41 7.17 -6.48
CA ILE A 242 0.27 6.95 -7.76
C ILE A 242 -0.67 6.56 -8.92
N THR A 243 -1.98 6.54 -8.69
CA THR A 243 -2.96 6.29 -9.75
C THR A 243 -3.36 7.63 -10.42
N PRO A 244 -3.31 7.75 -11.76
CA PRO A 244 -3.63 9.00 -12.46
C PRO A 244 -5.02 9.55 -12.14
N ASP A 245 -5.15 10.90 -12.13
CA ASP A 245 -6.36 11.61 -11.76
C ASP A 245 -7.55 11.33 -12.69
N GLU A 246 -7.31 11.02 -13.97
CA GLU A 246 -8.35 10.68 -14.94
C GLU A 246 -9.12 9.40 -14.62
N TYR A 247 -8.64 8.61 -13.65
CA TYR A 247 -9.32 7.42 -13.16
C TYR A 247 -10.17 7.68 -11.92
N ASN A 248 -10.01 8.80 -11.25
CA ASN A 248 -10.88 9.22 -10.15
C ASN A 248 -12.14 9.90 -10.70
N GLU A 249 -13.30 9.30 -10.51
CA GLU A 249 -14.59 9.81 -10.99
C GLU A 249 -15.20 10.89 -10.08
N ASP A 250 -14.65 11.06 -8.87
CA ASP A 250 -15.06 12.10 -7.93
C ASP A 250 -13.84 12.88 -7.41
N LYS A 251 -13.57 14.02 -8.02
CA LYS A 251 -12.42 14.89 -7.69
C LYS A 251 -12.42 15.39 -6.24
N ASN A 252 -13.56 15.32 -5.55
CA ASN A 252 -13.70 15.76 -4.17
C ASN A 252 -13.55 14.62 -3.16
N SER A 253 -13.20 13.42 -3.61
CA SER A 253 -13.06 12.23 -2.76
C SER A 253 -11.84 11.39 -3.13
N GLY A 254 -11.72 10.19 -2.57
CA GLY A 254 -10.65 9.25 -2.87
C GLY A 254 -9.35 9.49 -2.11
N GLY A 255 -9.26 10.53 -1.30
CA GLY A 255 -8.07 10.89 -0.55
C GLY A 255 -8.01 10.31 0.85
N LEU A 256 -7.76 11.18 1.84
CA LEU A 256 -7.58 10.84 3.23
C LEU A 256 -8.38 11.81 4.12
N LYS A 257 -8.91 11.30 5.21
CA LYS A 257 -9.43 12.09 6.33
C LYS A 257 -8.49 11.93 7.51
N VAL A 258 -8.06 13.04 8.09
CA VAL A 258 -7.19 13.07 9.27
C VAL A 258 -7.89 13.89 10.35
N TYR A 259 -8.02 13.32 11.54
CA TYR A 259 -8.66 13.94 12.69
C TYR A 259 -7.60 14.59 13.57
N ASP A 260 -7.87 15.79 14.09
CA ASP A 260 -6.95 16.54 14.97
C ASP A 260 -6.95 16.03 16.41
N ALA A 261 -7.16 14.75 16.60
CA ALA A 261 -7.15 14.07 17.88
C ALA A 261 -6.05 13.00 17.92
N ILE A 262 -5.21 13.08 18.92
CA ILE A 262 -4.09 12.16 19.15
C ILE A 262 -4.61 10.92 19.87
N ALA A 263 -4.18 9.74 19.39
CA ALA A 263 -4.48 8.48 20.05
C ALA A 263 -3.91 8.48 21.49
N PRO A 264 -4.71 8.21 22.52
CA PRO A 264 -4.27 8.22 23.91
C PRO A 264 -3.02 7.36 24.14
N SER A 265 -2.11 7.84 24.98
CA SER A 265 -0.83 7.17 25.24
C SER A 265 -0.98 5.82 25.96
N ASP A 266 -2.05 5.66 26.73
CA ASP A 266 -2.43 4.44 27.44
C ASP A 266 -3.16 3.41 26.57
N TRP A 267 -3.54 3.77 25.35
CA TRP A 267 -4.18 2.82 24.43
C TRP A 267 -3.14 1.87 23.82
N ASN A 268 -3.43 0.57 23.87
CA ASN A 268 -2.64 -0.42 23.15
C ASN A 268 -2.95 -0.43 21.65
N PHE A 269 -2.16 -1.18 20.87
CA PHE A 269 -2.28 -1.24 19.40
C PHE A 269 -3.69 -1.61 18.94
N ASP A 270 -4.35 -2.59 19.54
CA ASP A 270 -5.69 -3.00 19.12
C ASP A 270 -6.73 -1.91 19.37
N GLN A 271 -6.55 -1.11 20.41
CA GLN A 271 -7.47 -0.01 20.73
C GLN A 271 -7.38 1.16 19.76
N TYR A 272 -6.14 1.60 19.39
CA TYR A 272 -5.99 2.75 18.48
C TYR A 272 -5.89 2.39 17.01
N ASN A 273 -5.74 1.11 16.66
CA ASN A 273 -5.57 0.70 15.27
C ASN A 273 -6.70 -0.17 14.73
N LYS A 274 -7.39 -0.96 15.58
CA LYS A 274 -8.39 -1.92 15.13
C LYS A 274 -9.81 -1.67 15.65
N ASN A 275 -9.95 -0.96 16.78
CA ASN A 275 -11.26 -0.77 17.41
C ASN A 275 -11.95 0.51 16.90
N THR A 276 -12.55 0.40 15.71
CA THR A 276 -13.23 1.52 15.02
C THR A 276 -14.29 2.21 15.89
N ASP A 277 -15.14 1.44 16.58
CA ASP A 277 -16.22 1.99 17.41
C ASP A 277 -15.67 2.82 18.60
N LYS A 278 -14.65 2.27 19.27
CA LYS A 278 -13.98 2.98 20.36
C LYS A 278 -13.31 4.27 19.86
N ILE A 279 -12.70 4.24 18.68
CA ILE A 279 -12.06 5.41 18.09
C ILE A 279 -13.09 6.47 17.74
N TYR A 280 -14.19 6.13 17.05
CA TYR A 280 -15.24 7.12 16.74
C TYR A 280 -15.88 7.69 17.98
N LYS A 281 -16.13 6.86 19.02
CA LYS A 281 -16.61 7.38 20.29
C LYS A 281 -15.64 8.41 20.88
N PHE A 282 -14.35 8.11 20.91
CA PHE A 282 -13.31 9.02 21.38
C PHE A 282 -13.26 10.33 20.57
N LEU A 283 -13.32 10.25 19.25
CA LEU A 283 -13.34 11.43 18.37
C LEU A 283 -14.55 12.33 18.65
N ASN A 284 -15.73 11.75 18.83
CA ASN A 284 -16.96 12.47 19.13
C ASN A 284 -16.91 13.11 20.54
N ASP A 285 -16.48 12.35 21.55
CA ASP A 285 -16.38 12.84 22.94
C ASP A 285 -15.39 14.02 23.07
N ASN A 286 -14.38 14.09 22.18
CA ASN A 286 -13.38 15.17 22.17
C ASN A 286 -13.66 16.26 21.12
N ASN A 287 -14.80 16.26 20.44
CA ASN A 287 -15.15 17.19 19.37
C ASN A 287 -14.04 17.33 18.30
N ALA A 288 -13.42 16.23 17.92
CA ALA A 288 -12.30 16.22 16.98
C ALA A 288 -12.73 16.71 15.60
N ASN A 289 -11.96 17.67 15.04
CA ASN A 289 -12.21 18.15 13.69
C ASN A 289 -11.55 17.24 12.66
N CYS A 290 -12.25 17.03 11.57
CA CYS A 290 -11.74 16.27 10.43
C CYS A 290 -11.16 17.18 9.36
N THR A 291 -9.90 16.99 9.00
CA THR A 291 -9.27 17.60 7.83
C THR A 291 -9.37 16.61 6.68
N LYS A 292 -10.16 16.96 5.67
CA LYS A 292 -10.30 16.16 4.45
C LYS A 292 -9.28 16.62 3.41
N ILE A 293 -8.44 15.70 2.94
CA ILE A 293 -7.46 15.92 1.88
C ILE A 293 -7.93 15.17 0.64
N ASN A 294 -8.31 15.90 -0.40
CA ASN A 294 -8.76 15.30 -1.66
C ASN A 294 -7.63 14.55 -2.36
N TYR A 295 -8.01 13.47 -3.04
CA TYR A 295 -7.09 12.73 -3.90
C TYR A 295 -6.51 13.63 -4.98
N LYS A 296 -5.23 13.44 -5.27
CA LYS A 296 -4.56 13.97 -6.46
C LYS A 296 -3.37 13.05 -6.79
N PHE A 297 -3.18 12.76 -8.08
CA PHE A 297 -2.02 12.03 -8.56
C PHE A 297 -0.72 12.72 -8.12
N ASN A 298 0.24 11.96 -7.63
CA ASN A 298 1.52 12.45 -7.14
C ASN A 298 1.42 13.46 -5.98
N ARG A 299 0.36 13.37 -5.18
CA ARG A 299 0.24 14.10 -3.90
C ARG A 299 0.66 13.19 -2.76
N ALA A 300 1.50 13.71 -1.87
CA ALA A 300 1.77 13.13 -0.57
C ALA A 300 1.04 13.89 0.53
N VAL A 301 0.62 13.19 1.57
CA VAL A 301 0.06 13.75 2.82
C VAL A 301 0.97 13.36 3.95
N LEU A 302 1.47 14.35 4.65
CA LEU A 302 2.39 14.20 5.78
C LEU A 302 1.70 14.69 7.05
N PHE A 303 1.70 13.85 8.07
CA PHE A 303 1.08 14.19 9.35
C PHE A 303 1.71 13.41 10.51
N ASN A 304 1.42 13.90 11.71
CA ASN A 304 1.76 13.22 12.95
C ASN A 304 1.03 11.86 13.02
N SER A 305 1.77 10.77 13.11
CA SER A 305 1.25 9.39 13.02
C SER A 305 0.26 8.99 14.12
N ASP A 306 0.21 9.73 15.24
CA ASP A 306 -0.78 9.50 16.31
C ASP A 306 -2.16 10.07 15.99
N TYR A 307 -2.30 10.90 14.96
CA TYR A 307 -3.61 11.34 14.52
C TYR A 307 -4.41 10.18 13.95
N PHE A 308 -5.65 10.09 14.38
CA PHE A 308 -6.58 9.16 13.75
C PHE A 308 -6.85 9.57 12.32
N HIS A 309 -6.84 8.60 11.42
CA HIS A 309 -7.07 8.83 10.00
C HIS A 309 -7.77 7.63 9.35
N GLU A 310 -8.43 7.90 8.24
CA GLU A 310 -9.15 6.90 7.46
C GLU A 310 -9.10 7.22 5.96
N THR A 311 -9.31 6.22 5.13
CA THR A 311 -9.50 6.45 3.69
C THR A 311 -10.84 7.15 3.46
N ASP A 312 -10.83 8.24 2.68
CA ASP A 312 -12.09 8.85 2.21
C ASP A 312 -12.80 7.96 1.17
N LYS A 313 -14.06 8.26 0.86
CA LYS A 313 -14.83 7.53 -0.15
C LYS A 313 -14.04 7.35 -1.43
N ILE A 314 -13.94 6.12 -1.91
CA ILE A 314 -13.21 5.77 -3.13
C ILE A 314 -14.22 5.64 -4.29
N ASN A 315 -13.98 6.37 -5.39
CA ASN A 315 -14.78 6.27 -6.60
C ASN A 315 -13.87 6.37 -7.83
N PHE A 316 -13.30 5.25 -8.23
CA PHE A 316 -12.39 5.13 -9.36
C PHE A 316 -13.00 4.25 -10.44
N LYS A 317 -12.67 4.51 -11.70
CA LYS A 317 -13.09 3.70 -12.85
C LYS A 317 -12.75 2.23 -12.63
N GLU A 318 -13.65 1.36 -13.07
CA GLU A 318 -13.40 -0.08 -13.02
C GLU A 318 -12.23 -0.48 -13.94
N GLY A 319 -11.41 -1.43 -13.51
CA GLY A 319 -10.31 -2.00 -14.30
C GLY A 319 -9.01 -2.15 -13.50
N TYR A 320 -8.07 -2.88 -14.06
CA TYR A 320 -6.80 -3.21 -13.37
C TYR A 320 -5.92 -1.97 -13.12
N LYS A 321 -5.69 -1.16 -14.17
CA LYS A 321 -4.83 0.05 -14.10
C LYS A 321 -5.46 1.22 -13.36
N THR A 322 -6.76 1.21 -13.25
CA THR A 322 -7.56 2.29 -12.69
C THR A 322 -7.72 2.20 -11.18
N ARG A 323 -7.40 1.03 -10.59
CA ARG A 323 -7.46 0.82 -9.15
C ARG A 323 -6.62 1.84 -8.41
N ARG A 324 -7.19 2.46 -7.38
CA ARG A 324 -6.47 3.40 -6.53
C ARG A 324 -5.33 2.67 -5.80
N ILE A 325 -4.11 3.20 -5.91
CA ILE A 325 -2.95 2.72 -5.16
C ILE A 325 -2.50 3.81 -4.20
N ASN A 326 -2.47 3.46 -2.92
CA ASN A 326 -1.91 4.26 -1.83
C ASN A 326 -0.61 3.60 -1.36
N ILE A 327 0.42 4.41 -1.16
CA ILE A 327 1.68 3.98 -0.55
C ILE A 327 1.85 4.73 0.76
N THR A 328 2.22 4.01 1.81
CA THR A 328 2.45 4.56 3.15
C THR A 328 3.88 4.29 3.58
N TYR A 329 4.55 5.33 4.08
CA TYR A 329 5.84 5.25 4.75
C TYR A 329 5.69 5.72 6.20
N LEU A 330 6.23 4.94 7.13
CA LEU A 330 6.26 5.26 8.55
C LEU A 330 7.69 5.49 9.01
N PHE A 331 7.93 6.66 9.60
CA PHE A 331 9.24 7.03 10.15
C PHE A 331 9.21 7.10 11.67
N GLY A 332 10.22 6.52 12.32
CA GLY A 332 10.35 6.44 13.77
C GLY A 332 9.35 5.49 14.41
N TYR A 333 9.44 5.35 15.71
CA TYR A 333 8.49 4.57 16.52
C TYR A 333 7.75 5.48 17.48
N ARG A 334 6.50 5.18 17.79
CA ARG A 334 5.63 5.97 18.67
C ARG A 334 6.29 6.31 20.03
N TYR A 335 7.04 5.37 20.60
CA TYR A 335 7.77 5.58 21.86
C TYR A 335 9.00 6.50 21.76
N ASN A 336 9.45 6.83 20.53
CA ASN A 336 10.58 7.75 20.31
C ASN A 336 10.16 9.23 20.39
N ARG A 337 8.88 9.51 20.61
CA ARG A 337 8.43 10.88 20.81
C ARG A 337 8.89 11.39 22.14
N LYS A 338 9.61 12.50 22.12
CA LYS A 338 9.71 13.35 23.31
C LYS A 338 8.29 13.86 23.56
N MET A 339 7.68 13.44 24.67
CA MET A 339 6.50 14.12 25.18
C MET A 339 6.96 15.53 25.54
N ASN A 340 6.59 16.51 24.73
CA ASN A 340 6.73 17.94 25.06
C ASN A 340 5.60 18.33 25.99
#